data_f7b97eab44c1642c2b0f8f405165afd8
#
_entry.id   f7b97eab44c1642c2b0f8f405165afd8
#
_cell.length_a   1.000
_cell.length_b   1.000
_cell.length_c   1.000
_cell.angle_alpha   90.00
_cell.angle_beta   90.00
_cell.angle_gamma   90.00
#
_symmetry.space_group_name_H-M   'P 1'
#
loop_
_entity.id
_entity.type
_entity.pdbx_description
1 polymer ?
#
loop_
_entity_poly.entity_id
_entity_poly.type
_entity_poly.pdbx_seq_one_letter_code
_entity_poly.pdbx_strand_id
1 'polypeptide(L)'
;MSFYDGQAPLHVAAQLVMGGFFLFQGIKNVGRWQVNVGRMAALGIPKPALCLAIGFAIQFSGTFMVLLDWHRPAGVALLMLFTVLATAVFHRFWRMTDPVRAEYHFLLLTYNVFVIGALLLLL
;
A
#
# COMPACT_ATOMS: atom_id res chain seq x y z
N MET A 1 -24.58 -11.85 1.97
CA MET A 1 -23.44 -11.44 2.78
C MET A 1 -23.72 -10.07 3.38
N SER A 2 -23.67 -9.96 4.67
CA SER A 2 -23.80 -8.68 5.36
C SER A 2 -22.43 -8.13 5.66
N PHE A 3 -22.22 -6.88 5.36
CA PHE A 3 -20.96 -6.23 5.68
C PHE A 3 -20.84 -6.04 7.19
N TYR A 4 -19.68 -6.38 7.74
CA TYR A 4 -19.33 -6.13 9.13
C TYR A 4 -20.18 -6.86 10.18
N ASP A 5 -20.94 -7.87 9.78
CA ASP A 5 -21.75 -8.64 10.72
C ASP A 5 -20.88 -9.33 11.78
N GLY A 6 -21.30 -9.22 13.03
CA GLY A 6 -20.64 -9.88 14.15
C GLY A 6 -19.30 -9.27 14.56
N GLN A 7 -18.91 -8.12 13.98
CA GLN A 7 -17.64 -7.49 14.30
C GLN A 7 -17.80 -6.47 15.43
N ALA A 8 -16.78 -6.41 16.30
CA ALA A 8 -16.72 -5.37 17.33
C ALA A 8 -16.58 -3.97 16.70
N PRO A 9 -17.20 -2.93 17.30
CA PRO A 9 -17.13 -1.58 16.76
C PRO A 9 -15.72 -1.06 16.53
N LEU A 10 -14.78 -1.37 17.43
CA LEU A 10 -13.39 -0.96 17.25
C LEU A 10 -12.72 -1.64 16.07
N HIS A 11 -13.06 -2.90 15.82
CA HIS A 11 -12.54 -3.62 14.66
C HIS A 11 -13.09 -3.01 13.35
N VAL A 12 -14.36 -2.67 13.32
CA VAL A 12 -14.99 -1.99 12.17
C VAL A 12 -14.29 -0.66 11.92
N ALA A 13 -14.07 0.12 12.98
CA ALA A 13 -13.37 1.40 12.86
C ALA A 13 -11.96 1.22 12.29
N ALA A 14 -11.20 0.24 12.79
CA ALA A 14 -9.87 -0.06 12.30
C ALA A 14 -9.87 -0.44 10.81
N GLN A 15 -10.83 -1.25 10.41
CA GLN A 15 -10.97 -1.71 9.03
C GLN A 15 -11.29 -0.54 8.08
N LEU A 16 -12.18 0.36 8.50
CA LEU A 16 -12.51 1.55 7.71
C LEU A 16 -11.34 2.53 7.62
N VAL A 17 -10.60 2.73 8.71
CA VAL A 17 -9.43 3.62 8.71
C VAL A 17 -8.35 3.06 7.79
N MET A 18 -8.03 1.77 7.91
CA MET A 18 -6.99 1.15 7.08
C MET A 18 -7.39 1.14 5.61
N GLY A 19 -8.62 0.74 5.31
CA GLY A 19 -9.11 0.75 3.93
C GLY A 19 -9.16 2.15 3.35
N GLY A 20 -9.64 3.12 4.13
CA GLY A 20 -9.68 4.53 3.73
C GLY A 20 -8.28 5.09 3.48
N PHE A 21 -7.31 4.73 4.29
CA PHE A 21 -5.92 5.11 4.10
C PHE A 21 -5.39 4.62 2.75
N PHE A 22 -5.56 3.35 2.44
CA PHE A 22 -5.08 2.80 1.17
C PHE A 22 -5.83 3.36 -0.02
N LEU A 23 -7.12 3.63 0.12
CA LEU A 23 -7.91 4.26 -0.94
C LEU A 23 -7.38 5.68 -1.24
N PHE A 24 -7.17 6.47 -0.20
CA PHE A 24 -6.65 7.83 -0.33
C PHE A 24 -5.26 7.82 -0.99
N GLN A 25 -4.36 6.97 -0.51
CA GLN A 25 -3.02 6.86 -1.08
C GLN A 25 -3.06 6.39 -2.53
N GLY A 26 -3.94 5.45 -2.85
CA GLY A 26 -4.09 4.96 -4.22
C GLY A 26 -4.57 6.06 -5.16
N ILE A 27 -5.60 6.80 -4.79
CA ILE A 27 -6.13 7.90 -5.60
C ILE A 27 -5.05 8.97 -5.82
N LYS A 28 -4.35 9.35 -4.75
CA LYS A 28 -3.27 10.33 -4.80
C LYS A 28 -2.18 9.88 -5.77
N ASN A 29 -1.78 8.61 -5.68
CA ASN A 29 -0.68 8.08 -6.50
C ASN A 29 -1.08 7.88 -7.96
N VAL A 30 -2.35 7.56 -8.25
CA VAL A 30 -2.85 7.53 -9.63
C VAL A 30 -2.75 8.94 -10.24
N GLY A 31 -3.07 9.97 -9.48
CA GLY A 31 -2.93 11.37 -9.93
C GLY A 31 -1.48 11.75 -10.23
N ARG A 32 -0.51 11.00 -9.71
CA ARG A 32 0.92 11.20 -9.96
C ARG A 32 1.50 10.13 -10.88
N TRP A 33 0.70 9.63 -11.80
CA TRP A 33 1.08 8.51 -12.67
C TRP A 33 2.42 8.74 -13.38
N GLN A 34 2.58 9.88 -14.05
CA GLN A 34 3.80 10.15 -14.82
C GLN A 34 5.04 10.28 -13.92
N VAL A 35 4.88 10.89 -12.76
CA VAL A 35 5.98 11.00 -11.79
C VAL A 35 6.40 9.60 -11.31
N ASN A 36 5.44 8.75 -10.99
CA ASN A 36 5.72 7.40 -10.49
C ASN A 36 6.34 6.52 -11.57
N VAL A 37 5.86 6.60 -12.82
CA VAL A 37 6.47 5.88 -13.95
C VAL A 37 7.92 6.32 -14.14
N GLY A 38 8.18 7.62 -14.10
CA GLY A 38 9.52 8.16 -14.24
C GLY A 38 10.46 7.70 -13.13
N ARG A 39 9.97 7.66 -11.88
CA ARG A 39 10.75 7.17 -10.75
C ARG A 39 11.10 5.69 -10.90
N MET A 40 10.15 4.88 -11.34
CA MET A 40 10.38 3.44 -11.56
C MET A 40 11.36 3.21 -12.70
N ALA A 41 11.24 3.97 -13.77
CA ALA A 41 12.19 3.90 -14.89
C ALA A 41 13.61 4.26 -14.43
N ALA A 42 13.75 5.29 -13.63
CA ALA A 42 15.04 5.71 -13.08
C ALA A 42 15.66 4.64 -12.16
N LEU A 43 14.84 3.81 -11.53
CA LEU A 43 15.29 2.70 -10.69
C LEU A 43 15.63 1.44 -11.48
N GLY A 44 15.50 1.47 -12.81
CA GLY A 44 15.80 0.34 -13.65
C GLY A 44 14.69 -0.72 -13.73
N ILE A 45 13.48 -0.38 -13.31
CA ILE A 45 12.34 -1.30 -13.38
C ILE A 45 11.93 -1.50 -14.85
N PRO A 46 11.88 -2.73 -15.37
CA PRO A 46 11.44 -2.97 -16.75
C PRO A 46 9.94 -2.73 -16.86
N LYS A 47 9.52 -2.16 -17.99
CA LYS A 47 8.10 -1.86 -18.28
C LYS A 47 7.43 -1.16 -17.10
N PRO A 48 7.93 0.02 -16.71
CA PRO A 48 7.48 0.67 -15.46
C PRO A 48 5.97 0.97 -15.44
N ALA A 49 5.39 1.37 -16.56
CA ALA A 49 3.95 1.65 -16.63
C ALA A 49 3.13 0.40 -16.37
N LEU A 50 3.53 -0.75 -16.92
CA LEU A 50 2.84 -2.02 -16.68
C LEU A 50 2.97 -2.45 -15.21
N CYS A 51 4.17 -2.36 -14.66
CA CYS A 51 4.41 -2.71 -13.26
C CYS A 51 3.58 -1.83 -12.32
N LEU A 52 3.51 -0.54 -12.61
CA LEU A 52 2.71 0.40 -11.81
C LEU A 52 1.21 0.07 -11.90
N ALA A 53 0.73 -0.25 -13.11
CA ALA A 53 -0.67 -0.66 -13.30
C ALA A 53 -1.01 -1.92 -12.51
N ILE A 54 -0.12 -2.92 -12.51
CA ILE A 54 -0.29 -4.14 -11.72
C ILE A 54 -0.33 -3.81 -10.22
N GLY A 55 0.58 -2.95 -9.77
CA GLY A 55 0.60 -2.49 -8.38
C GLY A 55 -0.72 -1.85 -7.96
N PHE A 56 -1.27 -0.96 -8.78
CA PHE A 56 -2.57 -0.35 -8.51
C PHE A 56 -3.70 -1.36 -8.53
N ALA A 57 -3.67 -2.34 -9.43
CA ALA A 57 -4.68 -3.39 -9.46
C ALA A 57 -4.68 -4.17 -8.15
N ILE A 58 -3.52 -4.51 -7.62
CA ILE A 58 -3.38 -5.19 -6.32
C ILE A 58 -3.89 -4.28 -5.20
N GLN A 59 -3.47 -3.03 -5.17
CA GLN A 59 -3.84 -2.09 -4.12
C GLN A 59 -5.34 -1.83 -4.09
N PHE A 60 -5.95 -1.49 -5.22
CA PHE A 60 -7.39 -1.17 -5.24
C PHE A 60 -8.24 -2.39 -4.99
N SER A 61 -7.86 -3.55 -5.53
CA SER A 61 -8.58 -4.80 -5.26
C SER A 61 -8.59 -5.11 -3.75
N GLY A 62 -7.41 -5.06 -3.11
CA GLY A 62 -7.31 -5.28 -1.68
C GLY A 62 -8.08 -4.24 -0.87
N THR A 63 -7.99 -2.97 -1.27
CA THR A 63 -8.67 -1.87 -0.61
C THR A 63 -10.18 -2.07 -0.59
N PHE A 64 -10.78 -2.36 -1.74
CA PHE A 64 -12.23 -2.55 -1.81
C PHE A 64 -12.68 -3.81 -1.09
N MET A 65 -11.90 -4.88 -1.14
CA MET A 65 -12.21 -6.09 -0.37
C MET A 65 -12.23 -5.81 1.13
N VAL A 66 -11.30 -5.01 1.63
CA VAL A 66 -11.26 -4.63 3.04
C VAL A 66 -12.40 -3.68 3.39
N LEU A 67 -12.63 -2.64 2.57
CA LEU A 67 -13.69 -1.65 2.83
C LEU A 67 -15.09 -2.25 2.78
N LEU A 68 -15.31 -3.20 1.87
CA LEU A 68 -16.61 -3.85 1.73
C LEU A 68 -16.73 -5.11 2.59
N ASP A 69 -15.71 -5.43 3.33
CA ASP A 69 -15.65 -6.66 4.14
C ASP A 69 -15.97 -7.92 3.33
N TRP A 70 -15.47 -7.93 2.09
CA TRP A 70 -15.64 -9.05 1.17
C TRP A 70 -14.35 -9.82 1.06
N HIS A 71 -14.35 -11.07 1.56
CA HIS A 71 -13.12 -11.87 1.64
C HIS A 71 -11.97 -11.10 2.29
N ARG A 72 -12.24 -10.53 3.45
CA ARG A 72 -11.30 -9.65 4.15
C ARG A 72 -9.88 -10.19 4.25
N PRO A 73 -9.64 -11.46 4.64
CA PRO A 73 -8.27 -11.95 4.73
C PRO A 73 -7.51 -11.89 3.40
N ALA A 74 -8.18 -12.17 2.29
CA ALA A 74 -7.56 -12.06 0.96
C ALA A 74 -7.25 -10.60 0.63
N GLY A 75 -8.16 -9.68 0.95
CA GLY A 75 -7.93 -8.25 0.76
C GLY A 75 -6.76 -7.74 1.58
N VAL A 76 -6.66 -8.15 2.84
CA VAL A 76 -5.54 -7.80 3.71
C VAL A 76 -4.22 -8.36 3.14
N ALA A 77 -4.23 -9.59 2.65
CA ALA A 77 -3.05 -10.20 2.04
C ALA A 77 -2.59 -9.42 0.80
N LEU A 78 -3.53 -8.97 -0.03
CA LEU A 78 -3.20 -8.13 -1.19
C LEU A 78 -2.57 -6.81 -0.78
N LEU A 79 -3.09 -6.16 0.26
CA LEU A 79 -2.54 -4.91 0.76
C LEU A 79 -1.16 -5.10 1.38
N MET A 80 -0.92 -6.22 2.07
CA MET A 80 0.39 -6.56 2.60
C MET A 80 1.39 -6.77 1.46
N LEU A 81 0.99 -7.52 0.44
CA LEU A 81 1.82 -7.73 -0.76
C LEU A 81 2.15 -6.39 -1.43
N PHE A 82 1.15 -5.55 -1.63
CA PHE A 82 1.36 -4.22 -2.22
C PHE A 82 2.36 -3.40 -1.39
N THR A 83 2.20 -3.39 -0.06
CA THR A 83 3.07 -2.61 0.82
C THR A 83 4.52 -3.08 0.75
N VAL A 84 4.74 -4.40 0.72
CA VAL A 84 6.09 -4.97 0.58
C VAL A 84 6.69 -4.58 -0.76
N LEU A 85 5.94 -4.73 -1.86
CA LEU A 85 6.43 -4.41 -3.19
C LEU A 85 6.74 -2.91 -3.32
N ALA A 86 5.84 -2.05 -2.84
CA ALA A 86 6.05 -0.60 -2.90
C ALA A 86 7.27 -0.18 -2.08
N THR A 87 7.46 -0.78 -0.91
CA THR A 87 8.62 -0.51 -0.07
C THR A 87 9.91 -0.92 -0.78
N ALA A 88 9.94 -2.11 -1.38
CA ALA A 88 11.10 -2.61 -2.08
C ALA A 88 11.45 -1.77 -3.31
N VAL A 89 10.45 -1.17 -3.96
CA VAL A 89 10.68 -0.35 -5.16
C VAL A 89 11.03 1.09 -4.81
N PHE A 90 10.26 1.74 -3.93
CA PHE A 90 10.35 3.19 -3.74
C PHE A 90 11.17 3.64 -2.53
N HIS A 91 11.38 2.78 -1.53
CA HIS A 91 12.02 3.18 -0.29
C HIS A 91 13.39 2.51 -0.09
N ARG A 92 14.21 2.52 -1.15
CA ARG A 92 15.57 1.96 -1.15
C ARG A 92 16.55 2.99 -0.59
N PHE A 93 16.44 3.31 0.70
CA PHE A 93 17.25 4.34 1.33
C PHE A 93 18.76 4.01 1.22
N TRP A 94 19.12 2.72 1.21
CA TRP A 94 20.51 2.29 1.14
C TRP A 94 21.20 2.57 -0.20
N ARG A 95 20.43 2.96 -1.22
CA ARG A 95 20.96 3.35 -2.55
C ARG A 95 21.00 4.86 -2.74
N MET A 96 20.57 5.63 -1.73
CA MET A 96 20.48 7.08 -1.84
C MET A 96 21.76 7.72 -1.32
N THR A 97 22.28 8.70 -2.08
CA THR A 97 23.51 9.42 -1.73
C THR A 97 23.23 10.67 -0.90
N ASP A 98 22.06 11.28 -1.05
CA ASP A 98 21.64 12.43 -0.24
C ASP A 98 21.25 11.95 1.16
N PRO A 99 21.95 12.39 2.23
CA PRO A 99 21.62 11.92 3.60
C PRO A 99 20.20 12.25 4.06
N VAL A 100 19.71 13.43 3.73
CA VAL A 100 18.35 13.84 4.13
C VAL A 100 17.31 12.99 3.42
N ARG A 101 17.48 12.77 2.12
CA ARG A 101 16.57 11.93 1.34
C ARG A 101 16.62 10.48 1.80
N ALA A 102 17.80 9.96 2.08
CA ALA A 102 17.98 8.60 2.58
C ALA A 102 17.27 8.41 3.92
N GLU A 103 17.41 9.36 4.83
CA GLU A 103 16.74 9.30 6.13
C GLU A 103 15.21 9.38 5.99
N TYR A 104 14.73 10.23 5.09
CA TYR A 104 13.29 10.34 4.82
C TYR A 104 12.73 9.01 4.33
N HIS A 105 13.39 8.36 3.37
CA HIS A 105 12.93 7.06 2.86
C HIS A 105 13.13 5.92 3.87
N PHE A 106 14.13 6.02 4.73
CA PHE A 106 14.26 5.09 5.86
C PHE A 106 13.05 5.21 6.78
N LEU A 107 12.64 6.43 7.09
CA LEU A 107 11.45 6.68 7.90
C LEU A 107 10.20 6.10 7.25
N LEU A 108 10.04 6.28 5.93
CA LEU A 108 8.90 5.73 5.19
C LEU A 108 8.93 4.20 5.20
N LEU A 109 10.10 3.59 5.11
CA LEU A 109 10.24 2.14 5.20
C LEU A 109 9.79 1.63 6.58
N THR A 110 10.25 2.26 7.65
CA THR A 110 9.84 1.88 9.01
C THR A 110 8.35 2.09 9.22
N TYR A 111 7.79 3.16 8.65
CA TYR A 111 6.35 3.41 8.66
C TYR A 111 5.59 2.28 7.97
N ASN A 112 6.06 1.80 6.83
CA ASN A 112 5.41 0.71 6.11
C ASN A 112 5.49 -0.62 6.87
N VAL A 113 6.57 -0.86 7.62
CA VAL A 113 6.64 -2.03 8.52
C VAL A 113 5.55 -1.93 9.58
N PHE A 114 5.33 -0.75 10.13
CA PHE A 114 4.25 -0.51 11.08
C PHE A 114 2.87 -0.77 10.43
N VAL A 115 2.68 -0.32 9.20
CA VAL A 115 1.43 -0.57 8.45
C VAL A 115 1.18 -2.06 8.29
N ILE A 116 2.21 -2.85 7.97
CA ILE A 116 2.08 -4.30 7.86
C ILE A 116 1.63 -4.90 9.19
N GLY A 117 2.21 -4.43 10.31
CA GLY A 117 1.78 -4.87 11.64
C GLY A 117 0.30 -4.58 11.89
N ALA A 118 -0.16 -3.39 11.51
CA ALA A 118 -1.57 -3.02 11.63
C ALA A 118 -2.48 -3.90 10.76
N LEU A 119 -2.04 -4.21 9.53
CA LEU A 119 -2.79 -5.09 8.63
C LEU A 119 -2.94 -6.50 9.19
N LEU A 120 -1.91 -7.01 9.87
CA LEU A 120 -1.97 -8.33 10.49
C LEU A 120 -3.13 -8.42 11.50
N LEU A 121 -3.46 -7.32 12.17
CA LEU A 121 -4.56 -7.28 13.12
C LEU A 121 -5.94 -7.38 12.45
N LEU A 122 -6.01 -7.14 11.14
CA LEU A 122 -7.26 -7.24 10.39
C LEU A 122 -7.51 -8.65 9.82
N LEU A 123 -6.57 -9.55 9.94
CA LEU A 123 -6.73 -10.92 9.44
C LEU A 123 -7.78 -11.76 10.23
#